data_375b4ca346381f118f59ab1b4a234f98
#
_entry.id   375b4ca346381f118f59ab1b4a234f98
#
_cell.length_a   1.000
_cell.length_b   1.000
_cell.length_c   1.000
_cell.angle_alpha   90.00
_cell.angle_beta   90.00
_cell.angle_gamma   90.00
#
_symmetry.space_group_name_H-M   'P 1'
#
loop_
_entity.id
_entity.type
_entity.pdbx_description
1 polymer ?
#
loop_
_entity_poly.entity_id
_entity_poly.type
_entity_poly.pdbx_seq_one_letter_code
_entity_poly.pdbx_strand_id
1 'polypeptide(L)'
;MIFTIAKSLVRLLFPLFYRRKIFRSKASAAVTGAAIIAANHVSFLDPIVIPLAFPGKIYHLAKSGLFANPFARWLFRALGCYPISREAGNAAAFQAALNIFSKGEKLIIYPEGTRHSDGKIHRGKVGVGMLALKGNVPVIPVYVAGTFEAFGKKHTFPRIWKTLTTVIGKPITFQDLIDNSALDKKEAYQLATDRIMAKITELQTWFQQGCIGEIP
;
A
#
# COMPACT_ATOMS: atom_id res chain seq x y z
N MET A 1 -10.88 -3.65 18.48
CA MET A 1 -12.34 -3.60 18.40
C MET A 1 -12.83 -2.51 17.42
N ILE A 2 -12.58 -1.22 17.62
CA ILE A 2 -13.07 -0.10 16.76
C ILE A 2 -12.65 -0.26 15.29
N PHE A 3 -11.38 -0.57 15.00
CA PHE A 3 -10.90 -0.81 13.65
C PHE A 3 -11.67 -1.94 12.93
N THR A 4 -11.90 -3.04 13.64
CA THR A 4 -12.63 -4.20 13.07
C THR A 4 -14.05 -3.83 12.71
N ILE A 5 -14.74 -3.10 13.59
CA ILE A 5 -16.12 -2.62 13.38
C ILE A 5 -16.16 -1.66 12.19
N ALA A 6 -15.28 -0.64 12.14
CA ALA A 6 -15.23 0.32 11.06
C ALA A 6 -14.93 -0.36 9.71
N LYS A 7 -13.97 -1.28 9.68
CA LYS A 7 -13.64 -2.05 8.48
C LYS A 7 -14.78 -2.94 8.02
N SER A 8 -15.50 -3.60 8.96
CA SER A 8 -16.65 -4.43 8.65
C SER A 8 -17.80 -3.59 8.09
N LEU A 9 -18.07 -2.42 8.67
CA LEU A 9 -19.09 -1.50 8.17
C LEU A 9 -18.75 -1.02 6.75
N VAL A 10 -17.51 -0.58 6.51
CA VAL A 10 -17.07 -0.20 5.17
C VAL A 10 -17.19 -1.40 4.22
N ARG A 11 -16.80 -2.61 4.63
CA ARG A 11 -16.90 -3.83 3.81
C ARG A 11 -18.34 -4.17 3.43
N LEU A 12 -19.28 -3.90 4.31
CA LEU A 12 -20.73 -4.12 4.09
C LEU A 12 -21.32 -3.07 3.15
N LEU A 13 -20.97 -1.78 3.35
CA LEU A 13 -21.56 -0.68 2.57
C LEU A 13 -20.88 -0.44 1.22
N PHE A 14 -19.59 -0.77 1.10
CA PHE A 14 -18.82 -0.50 -0.11
C PHE A 14 -19.40 -1.13 -1.39
N PRO A 15 -19.95 -2.36 -1.37
CA PRO A 15 -20.57 -2.98 -2.54
C PRO A 15 -21.80 -2.23 -3.08
N LEU A 16 -22.45 -1.38 -2.28
CA LEU A 16 -23.53 -0.52 -2.73
C LEU A 16 -23.09 0.53 -3.75
N PHE A 17 -21.79 0.90 -3.70
CA PHE A 17 -21.22 1.96 -4.52
C PHE A 17 -20.24 1.42 -5.57
N TYR A 18 -19.55 0.30 -5.30
CA TYR A 18 -18.48 -0.21 -6.16
C TYR A 18 -18.49 -1.73 -6.24
N ARG A 19 -18.28 -2.24 -7.46
CA ARG A 19 -17.99 -3.66 -7.65
C ARG A 19 -16.51 -3.92 -7.32
N ARG A 20 -16.22 -4.99 -6.58
CA ARG A 20 -14.85 -5.34 -6.20
C ARG A 20 -14.42 -6.64 -6.83
N LYS A 21 -13.21 -6.64 -7.40
CA LYS A 21 -12.50 -7.85 -7.82
C LYS A 21 -11.17 -7.92 -7.08
N ILE A 22 -10.85 -9.09 -6.54
CA ILE A 22 -9.60 -9.32 -5.82
C ILE A 22 -8.95 -10.57 -6.40
N PHE A 23 -7.75 -10.39 -6.95
CA PHE A 23 -6.88 -11.47 -7.36
C PHE A 23 -5.73 -11.54 -6.36
N ARG A 24 -5.42 -12.74 -5.86
CA ARG A 24 -4.42 -12.92 -4.82
C ARG A 24 -3.56 -14.13 -5.09
N SER A 25 -2.24 -13.98 -5.07
CA SER A 25 -1.31 -15.10 -5.09
C SER A 25 -1.44 -15.94 -3.81
N LYS A 26 -1.30 -17.27 -3.92
CA LYS A 26 -1.32 -18.16 -2.75
C LYS A 26 -0.23 -17.80 -1.74
N ALA A 27 0.96 -17.43 -2.23
CA ALA A 27 2.09 -17.05 -1.39
C ALA A 27 1.81 -15.80 -0.54
N SER A 28 1.09 -14.80 -1.07
CA SER A 28 0.75 -13.60 -0.29
C SER A 28 -0.27 -13.87 0.82
N ALA A 29 -1.10 -14.88 0.67
CA ALA A 29 -2.05 -15.30 1.70
C ALA A 29 -1.35 -15.93 2.93
N ALA A 30 -0.18 -16.52 2.72
CA ALA A 30 0.62 -17.15 3.76
C ALA A 30 1.45 -16.14 4.61
N VAL A 31 1.58 -14.88 4.18
CA VAL A 31 2.35 -13.88 4.92
C VAL A 31 1.61 -13.47 6.18
N THR A 32 2.07 -14.00 7.32
CA THR A 32 1.66 -13.58 8.66
C THR A 32 2.65 -12.55 9.22
N GLY A 33 2.20 -11.71 10.16
CA GLY A 33 3.08 -10.73 10.81
C GLY A 33 3.40 -9.50 9.96
N ALA A 34 4.54 -8.87 10.27
CA ALA A 34 4.96 -7.62 9.68
C ALA A 34 5.23 -7.75 8.17
N ALA A 35 4.75 -6.78 7.41
CA ALA A 35 5.04 -6.68 5.97
C ALA A 35 4.78 -5.26 5.45
N ILE A 36 5.46 -4.90 4.37
CA ILE A 36 5.10 -3.73 3.56
C ILE A 36 4.11 -4.19 2.49
N ILE A 37 2.99 -3.49 2.35
CA ILE A 37 2.10 -3.59 1.20
C ILE A 37 2.46 -2.44 0.27
N ALA A 38 3.18 -2.72 -0.82
CA ALA A 38 3.63 -1.70 -1.77
C ALA A 38 2.67 -1.62 -2.95
N ALA A 39 2.02 -0.48 -3.15
CA ALA A 39 0.99 -0.32 -4.17
C ALA A 39 1.19 0.94 -5.02
N ASN A 40 0.72 0.92 -6.28
CA ASN A 40 0.58 2.13 -7.07
C ASN A 40 -0.44 3.09 -6.43
N HIS A 41 -0.29 4.41 -6.68
CA HIS A 41 -1.14 5.42 -6.04
C HIS A 41 -1.75 6.39 -7.05
N VAL A 42 -2.98 6.15 -7.42
CA VAL A 42 -3.68 6.87 -8.50
C VAL A 42 -5.00 7.52 -8.05
N SER A 43 -5.50 7.18 -6.83
CA SER A 43 -6.84 7.56 -6.39
C SER A 43 -6.93 7.91 -4.91
N PHE A 44 -7.96 8.68 -4.56
CA PHE A 44 -8.39 8.87 -3.16
C PHE A 44 -9.01 7.60 -2.57
N LEU A 45 -9.41 6.63 -3.40
CA LEU A 45 -10.00 5.36 -2.96
C LEU A 45 -8.95 4.29 -2.62
N ASP A 46 -7.70 4.42 -3.07
CA ASP A 46 -6.67 3.39 -2.85
C ASP A 46 -6.50 3.04 -1.36
N PRO A 47 -6.44 4.03 -0.42
CA PRO A 47 -6.31 3.75 1.02
C PRO A 47 -7.53 3.03 1.62
N ILE A 48 -8.64 2.96 0.92
CA ILE A 48 -9.85 2.23 1.33
C ILE A 48 -9.86 0.84 0.69
N VAL A 49 -9.63 0.78 -0.61
CA VAL A 49 -9.76 -0.46 -1.41
C VAL A 49 -8.71 -1.51 -1.01
N ILE A 50 -7.46 -1.08 -0.82
CA ILE A 50 -6.37 -2.01 -0.50
C ILE A 50 -6.58 -2.70 0.86
N PRO A 51 -6.85 -2.00 1.98
CA PRO A 51 -7.09 -2.68 3.26
C PRO A 51 -8.28 -3.63 3.25
N LEU A 52 -9.30 -3.33 2.45
CA LEU A 52 -10.46 -4.22 2.29
C LEU A 52 -10.10 -5.55 1.63
N ALA A 53 -9.00 -5.62 0.90
CA ALA A 53 -8.51 -6.83 0.25
C ALA A 53 -7.66 -7.71 1.17
N PHE A 54 -7.27 -7.26 2.37
CA PHE A 54 -6.45 -8.02 3.31
C PHE A 54 -7.21 -8.35 4.59
N PRO A 55 -6.89 -9.46 5.27
CA PRO A 55 -7.36 -9.71 6.63
C PRO A 55 -6.65 -8.76 7.63
N GLY A 56 -7.20 -8.67 8.83
CA GLY A 56 -6.58 -7.95 9.95
C GLY A 56 -6.48 -6.43 9.77
N LYS A 57 -5.69 -5.81 10.60
CA LYS A 57 -5.43 -4.38 10.61
C LYS A 57 -4.27 -4.06 9.66
N ILE A 58 -4.46 -3.01 8.88
CA ILE A 58 -3.44 -2.47 7.98
C ILE A 58 -3.25 -1.01 8.34
N TYR A 59 -2.01 -0.59 8.49
CA TYR A 59 -1.67 0.79 8.79
C TYR A 59 -1.38 1.61 7.55
N HIS A 60 -1.67 2.90 7.64
CA HIS A 60 -1.30 3.93 6.67
C HIS A 60 -0.59 5.06 7.38
N LEU A 61 0.42 5.63 6.77
CA LEU A 61 1.02 6.87 7.23
C LEU A 61 0.22 8.06 6.69
N ALA A 62 -0.32 8.88 7.56
CA ALA A 62 -1.17 10.00 7.19
C ALA A 62 -0.72 11.30 7.83
N LYS A 63 -0.93 12.44 7.14
CA LYS A 63 -0.52 13.75 7.65
C LYS A 63 -1.25 14.06 8.96
N SER A 64 -0.52 14.58 9.95
CA SER A 64 -1.06 14.94 11.27
C SER A 64 -2.24 15.91 11.21
N GLY A 65 -2.26 16.83 10.23
CA GLY A 65 -3.37 17.76 10.03
C GLY A 65 -4.73 17.09 9.78
N LEU A 66 -4.76 15.84 9.29
CA LEU A 66 -6.02 15.08 9.17
C LEU A 66 -6.63 14.68 10.51
N PHE A 67 -5.87 14.79 11.60
CA PHE A 67 -6.28 14.43 12.95
C PHE A 67 -6.63 15.66 13.82
N ALA A 68 -6.88 16.82 13.19
CA ALA A 68 -7.05 18.12 13.85
C ALA A 68 -8.26 18.14 14.80
N ASN A 69 -9.39 17.52 14.43
CA ASN A 69 -10.55 17.47 15.31
C ASN A 69 -10.75 16.06 15.92
N PRO A 70 -11.48 15.94 17.05
CA PRO A 70 -11.67 14.66 17.75
C PRO A 70 -12.36 13.59 16.90
N PHE A 71 -13.35 13.96 16.10
CA PHE A 71 -14.07 13.03 15.23
C PHE A 71 -13.17 12.50 14.11
N ALA A 72 -12.45 13.39 13.40
CA ALA A 72 -11.49 12.99 12.37
C ALA A 72 -10.37 12.12 12.96
N ARG A 73 -9.86 12.47 14.15
CA ARG A 73 -8.85 11.68 14.85
C ARG A 73 -9.36 10.26 15.15
N TRP A 74 -10.56 10.14 15.68
CA TRP A 74 -11.19 8.85 15.94
C TRP A 74 -11.37 8.04 14.63
N LEU A 75 -11.94 8.67 13.59
CA LEU A 75 -12.19 8.03 12.29
C LEU A 75 -10.89 7.54 11.62
N PHE A 76 -9.88 8.41 11.49
CA PHE A 76 -8.62 8.04 10.84
C PHE A 76 -7.87 6.96 11.62
N ARG A 77 -7.87 7.00 12.95
CA ARG A 77 -7.31 5.92 13.76
C ARG A 77 -8.08 4.62 13.60
N ALA A 78 -9.40 4.69 13.53
CA ALA A 78 -10.25 3.53 13.26
C ALA A 78 -10.00 2.93 11.87
N LEU A 79 -9.59 3.73 10.89
CA LEU A 79 -9.17 3.29 9.56
C LEU A 79 -7.70 2.83 9.47
N GLY A 80 -6.98 2.79 10.60
CA GLY A 80 -5.57 2.36 10.62
C GLY A 80 -4.57 3.45 10.24
N CYS A 81 -4.99 4.72 10.14
CA CYS A 81 -4.08 5.81 9.84
C CYS A 81 -3.20 6.16 11.06
N TYR A 82 -1.89 6.23 10.84
CA TYR A 82 -0.91 6.65 11.82
C TYR A 82 -0.46 8.09 11.50
N PRO A 83 -0.62 9.04 12.44
CA PRO A 83 -0.30 10.44 12.17
C PRO A 83 1.21 10.66 12.06
N ILE A 84 1.63 11.41 11.03
CA ILE A 84 3.01 11.86 10.88
C ILE A 84 3.02 13.38 10.73
N SER A 85 3.85 14.05 11.54
CA SER A 85 4.12 15.47 11.37
C SER A 85 4.98 15.72 10.14
N ARG A 86 4.64 16.75 9.36
CA ARG A 86 5.47 17.23 8.26
C ARG A 86 6.79 17.82 8.75
N GLU A 87 6.77 18.45 9.92
CA GLU A 87 7.93 19.09 10.54
C GLU A 87 8.96 18.07 11.02
N ALA A 88 8.49 16.89 11.47
CA ALA A 88 9.36 15.79 11.88
C ALA A 88 10.03 15.05 10.70
N GLY A 89 9.69 15.38 9.46
CA GLY A 89 10.33 14.92 8.24
C GLY A 89 10.23 13.41 7.98
N ASN A 90 11.09 12.93 7.10
CA ASN A 90 11.14 11.53 6.69
C ASN A 90 11.58 10.58 7.82
N ALA A 91 12.37 11.06 8.79
CA ALA A 91 12.85 10.26 9.91
C ALA A 91 11.72 9.79 10.83
N ALA A 92 10.73 10.66 11.13
CA ALA A 92 9.57 10.28 11.93
C ALA A 92 8.68 9.24 11.23
N ALA A 93 8.49 9.39 9.91
CA ALA A 93 7.76 8.42 9.11
C ALA A 93 8.44 7.05 9.13
N PHE A 94 9.75 7.05 9.01
CA PHE A 94 10.56 5.85 9.06
C PHE A 94 10.48 5.16 10.43
N GLN A 95 10.66 5.90 11.51
CA GLN A 95 10.57 5.37 12.88
C GLN A 95 9.15 4.83 13.17
N ALA A 96 8.11 5.52 12.72
CA ALA A 96 6.74 5.07 12.85
C ALA A 96 6.51 3.73 12.12
N ALA A 97 7.08 3.57 10.93
CA ALA A 97 7.01 2.33 10.19
C ALA A 97 7.71 1.17 10.91
N LEU A 98 8.92 1.39 11.43
CA LEU A 98 9.63 0.38 12.22
C LEU A 98 8.84 -0.01 13.48
N ASN A 99 8.19 0.94 14.16
CA ASN A 99 7.33 0.68 15.30
C ASN A 99 6.07 -0.14 14.93
N ILE A 100 5.58 -0.02 13.71
CA ILE A 100 4.47 -0.83 13.20
C ILE A 100 4.98 -2.27 12.96
N PHE A 101 6.14 -2.42 12.34
CA PHE A 101 6.73 -3.73 12.07
C PHE A 101 7.13 -4.50 13.35
N SER A 102 7.66 -3.82 14.36
CA SER A 102 7.99 -4.46 15.65
C SER A 102 6.78 -5.05 16.37
N LYS A 103 5.56 -4.61 16.02
CA LYS A 103 4.29 -5.16 16.53
C LYS A 103 3.73 -6.29 15.65
N GLY A 104 4.47 -6.73 14.64
CA GLY A 104 4.00 -7.74 13.70
C GLY A 104 2.90 -7.25 12.74
N GLU A 105 2.76 -5.94 12.55
CA GLU A 105 1.67 -5.34 11.79
C GLU A 105 2.10 -4.95 10.36
N LYS A 106 1.12 -4.83 9.46
CA LYS A 106 1.35 -4.49 8.05
C LYS A 106 1.15 -2.99 7.80
N LEU A 107 2.00 -2.43 6.95
CA LEU A 107 1.97 -1.03 6.55
C LEU A 107 1.83 -0.89 5.04
N ILE A 108 0.87 -0.07 4.59
CA ILE A 108 0.78 0.31 3.17
C ILE A 108 1.75 1.46 2.91
N ILE A 109 2.54 1.28 1.89
CA ILE A 109 3.43 2.30 1.31
C ILE A 109 3.08 2.45 -0.17
N TYR A 110 3.03 3.70 -0.61
CA TYR A 110 2.96 4.04 -2.02
C TYR A 110 4.35 4.48 -2.47
N PRO A 111 5.10 3.63 -3.20
CA PRO A 111 6.50 3.91 -3.54
C PRO A 111 6.71 5.23 -4.28
N GLU A 112 5.73 5.63 -5.08
CA GLU A 112 5.73 6.89 -5.85
C GLU A 112 5.73 8.14 -4.94
N GLY A 113 5.27 8.00 -3.69
CA GLY A 113 5.22 9.05 -2.67
C GLY A 113 4.17 10.13 -2.89
N THR A 114 3.43 10.08 -4.00
CA THR A 114 2.32 10.98 -4.30
C THR A 114 1.35 10.32 -5.27
N ARG A 115 0.13 10.84 -5.36
CA ARG A 115 -0.82 10.48 -6.41
C ARG A 115 -0.52 11.25 -7.68
N HIS A 116 -0.39 10.52 -8.78
CA HIS A 116 -0.24 11.12 -10.10
C HIS A 116 -1.60 11.35 -10.76
N SER A 117 -1.68 12.35 -11.64
CA SER A 117 -2.94 12.79 -12.26
C SER A 117 -3.17 12.21 -13.65
N ASP A 118 -2.32 11.31 -14.09
CA ASP A 118 -2.37 10.65 -15.40
C ASP A 118 -2.77 9.16 -15.33
N GLY A 119 -2.96 8.64 -14.09
CA GLY A 119 -3.34 7.25 -13.87
C GLY A 119 -2.25 6.21 -14.16
N LYS A 120 -0.99 6.66 -14.41
CA LYS A 120 0.14 5.78 -14.71
C LYS A 120 0.97 5.49 -13.47
N ILE A 121 1.71 4.39 -13.49
CA ILE A 121 2.72 4.07 -12.49
C ILE A 121 3.98 4.90 -12.81
N HIS A 122 4.51 5.55 -11.79
CA HIS A 122 5.71 6.37 -11.87
C HIS A 122 6.87 5.76 -11.08
N ARG A 123 8.07 6.32 -11.26
CA ARG A 123 9.27 5.86 -10.56
C ARG A 123 9.09 5.91 -9.04
N GLY A 124 9.50 4.84 -8.36
CA GLY A 124 9.51 4.77 -6.90
C GLY A 124 10.61 5.63 -6.28
N LYS A 125 10.33 6.16 -5.09
CA LYS A 125 11.30 6.85 -4.25
C LYS A 125 12.06 5.84 -3.40
N VAL A 126 13.34 6.05 -3.21
CA VAL A 126 14.27 5.17 -2.49
C VAL A 126 13.84 4.80 -1.06
N GLY A 127 12.93 5.57 -0.47
CA GLY A 127 12.44 5.36 0.89
C GLY A 127 11.76 4.01 1.13
N VAL A 128 11.08 3.44 0.12
CA VAL A 128 10.44 2.12 0.28
C VAL A 128 11.48 1.01 0.33
N GLY A 129 12.53 1.06 -0.51
CA GLY A 129 13.63 0.11 -0.47
C GLY A 129 14.42 0.20 0.84
N MET A 130 14.75 1.42 1.28
CA MET A 130 15.38 1.64 2.58
C MET A 130 14.54 1.03 3.71
N LEU A 131 13.22 1.19 3.68
CA LEU A 131 12.33 0.68 4.71
C LEU A 131 12.25 -0.85 4.69
N ALA A 132 12.24 -1.46 3.50
CA ALA A 132 12.23 -2.91 3.34
C ALA A 132 13.51 -3.55 3.88
N LEU A 133 14.68 -3.00 3.53
CA LEU A 133 15.97 -3.53 3.97
C LEU A 133 16.19 -3.33 5.48
N LYS A 134 15.97 -2.12 5.99
CA LYS A 134 16.18 -1.83 7.42
C LYS A 134 15.12 -2.45 8.33
N GLY A 135 13.90 -2.62 7.84
CA GLY A 135 12.84 -3.32 8.56
C GLY A 135 12.98 -4.83 8.51
N ASN A 136 13.77 -5.34 7.57
CA ASN A 136 13.91 -6.77 7.26
C ASN A 136 12.55 -7.49 7.21
N VAL A 137 11.62 -6.90 6.46
CA VAL A 137 10.25 -7.41 6.32
C VAL A 137 9.93 -7.71 4.85
N PRO A 138 9.11 -8.73 4.55
CA PRO A 138 8.69 -9.00 3.20
C PRO A 138 7.85 -7.84 2.65
N VAL A 139 7.95 -7.64 1.33
CA VAL A 139 7.12 -6.68 0.60
C VAL A 139 6.12 -7.44 -0.25
N ILE A 140 4.85 -7.13 -0.10
CA ILE A 140 3.74 -7.66 -0.90
C ILE A 140 3.41 -6.61 -1.96
N PRO A 141 3.77 -6.83 -3.24
CA PRO A 141 3.42 -5.91 -4.30
C PRO A 141 1.91 -5.98 -4.58
N VAL A 142 1.31 -4.83 -4.82
CA VAL A 142 -0.13 -4.69 -5.11
C VAL A 142 -0.33 -3.75 -6.28
N TYR A 143 -1.19 -4.13 -7.20
CA TYR A 143 -1.67 -3.26 -8.26
C TYR A 143 -3.16 -2.98 -8.07
N VAL A 144 -3.57 -1.70 -8.14
CA VAL A 144 -4.97 -1.30 -8.12
C VAL A 144 -5.38 -0.72 -9.47
N ALA A 145 -6.55 -1.15 -9.96
CA ALA A 145 -7.14 -0.68 -11.21
C ALA A 145 -8.59 -0.23 -11.00
N GLY A 146 -9.07 0.68 -11.85
CA GLY A 146 -10.42 1.24 -11.80
C GLY A 146 -10.61 2.34 -10.74
N THR A 147 -9.69 2.48 -9.81
CA THR A 147 -9.75 3.50 -8.77
C THR A 147 -9.49 4.90 -9.32
N PHE A 148 -8.62 5.03 -10.33
CA PHE A 148 -8.34 6.29 -11.01
C PHE A 148 -9.60 6.84 -11.71
N GLU A 149 -10.31 6.00 -12.46
CA GLU A 149 -11.55 6.34 -13.14
C GLU A 149 -12.68 6.64 -12.17
N ALA A 150 -12.65 6.01 -10.99
CA ALA A 150 -13.64 6.21 -9.95
C ALA A 150 -13.42 7.51 -9.16
N PHE A 151 -12.19 7.79 -8.72
CA PHE A 151 -11.90 9.00 -7.93
C PHE A 151 -10.41 9.38 -7.99
N GLY A 152 -9.90 9.60 -9.21
CA GLY A 152 -8.55 10.12 -9.45
C GLY A 152 -8.40 11.57 -9.02
N LYS A 153 -7.15 12.05 -8.98
CA LYS A 153 -6.77 13.38 -8.44
C LYS A 153 -7.52 14.56 -9.04
N LYS A 154 -7.94 14.47 -10.31
CA LYS A 154 -8.65 15.54 -11.04
C LYS A 154 -10.17 15.49 -10.86
N HIS A 155 -10.72 14.45 -10.23
CA HIS A 155 -12.16 14.34 -10.04
C HIS A 155 -12.61 15.12 -8.81
N THR A 156 -13.65 15.93 -8.97
CA THR A 156 -14.29 16.66 -7.87
C THR A 156 -15.15 15.74 -7.02
N PHE A 157 -15.81 14.76 -7.65
CA PHE A 157 -16.70 13.80 -6.97
C PHE A 157 -16.35 12.36 -7.35
N PRO A 158 -16.58 11.40 -6.44
CA PRO A 158 -16.40 10.00 -6.75
C PRO A 158 -17.47 9.51 -7.76
N ARG A 159 -17.03 8.76 -8.76
CA ARG A 159 -17.91 8.11 -9.76
C ARG A 159 -18.22 6.71 -9.26
N ILE A 160 -19.47 6.48 -8.88
CA ILE A 160 -19.96 5.19 -8.39
C ILE A 160 -20.14 4.16 -9.50
N TRP A 161 -20.44 2.91 -9.14
CA TRP A 161 -20.71 1.77 -10.03
C TRP A 161 -19.51 1.33 -10.88
N LYS A 162 -18.31 1.80 -10.56
CA LYS A 162 -17.06 1.33 -11.18
C LYS A 162 -16.62 0.00 -10.57
N THR A 163 -15.95 -0.81 -11.39
CA THR A 163 -15.26 -2.02 -10.90
C THR A 163 -13.87 -1.63 -10.42
N LEU A 164 -13.60 -1.89 -9.15
CA LEU A 164 -12.32 -1.64 -8.52
C LEU A 164 -11.60 -2.97 -8.32
N THR A 165 -10.45 -3.12 -8.93
CA THR A 165 -9.68 -4.36 -8.88
C THR A 165 -8.43 -4.18 -8.03
N THR A 166 -8.16 -5.17 -7.18
CA THR A 166 -6.90 -5.28 -6.41
C THR A 166 -6.21 -6.57 -6.80
N VAL A 167 -5.03 -6.48 -7.36
CA VAL A 167 -4.17 -7.62 -7.69
C VAL A 167 -3.05 -7.67 -6.67
N ILE A 168 -2.90 -8.79 -5.96
CA ILE A 168 -1.94 -9.00 -4.87
C ILE A 168 -0.94 -10.05 -5.31
N GLY A 169 0.29 -9.63 -5.55
CA GLY A 169 1.36 -10.45 -6.08
C GLY A 169 2.04 -11.34 -5.05
N LYS A 170 3.05 -12.07 -5.50
CA LYS A 170 3.91 -12.88 -4.62
C LYS A 170 4.76 -11.97 -3.74
N PRO A 171 4.93 -12.29 -2.45
CA PRO A 171 5.83 -11.55 -1.57
C PRO A 171 7.27 -11.64 -2.07
N ILE A 172 8.02 -10.55 -1.92
CA ILE A 172 9.45 -10.49 -2.20
C ILE A 172 10.22 -10.17 -0.91
N THR A 173 11.39 -10.78 -0.78
CA THR A 173 12.34 -10.53 0.30
C THR A 173 13.64 -9.99 -0.29
N PHE A 174 14.50 -9.43 0.53
CA PHE A 174 15.72 -8.73 0.11
C PHE A 174 16.94 -9.22 0.87
N GLN A 175 16.91 -10.47 1.32
CA GLN A 175 18.04 -11.03 2.08
C GLN A 175 19.36 -10.97 1.30
N ASP A 176 19.28 -11.17 -0.01
CA ASP A 176 20.43 -11.05 -0.92
C ASP A 176 21.07 -9.66 -0.95
N LEU A 177 20.27 -8.61 -0.76
CA LEU A 177 20.78 -7.23 -0.67
C LEU A 177 21.25 -6.86 0.74
N ILE A 178 20.63 -7.46 1.76
CA ILE A 178 20.99 -7.23 3.17
C ILE A 178 22.36 -7.86 3.48
N ASP A 179 22.60 -9.07 2.99
CA ASP A 179 23.81 -9.84 3.27
C ASP A 179 24.99 -9.43 2.39
N ASN A 180 24.75 -8.65 1.34
CA ASN A 180 25.81 -8.20 0.43
C ASN A 180 26.58 -7.01 1.02
N SER A 181 27.66 -7.31 1.75
CA SER A 181 28.52 -6.29 2.36
C SER A 181 29.34 -5.46 1.36
N ALA A 182 29.47 -5.91 0.11
CA ALA A 182 30.19 -5.18 -0.95
C ALA A 182 29.34 -4.09 -1.59
N LEU A 183 28.00 -4.14 -1.42
CA LEU A 183 27.09 -3.19 -2.03
C LEU A 183 26.94 -1.93 -1.17
N ASP A 184 27.06 -0.76 -1.80
CA ASP A 184 26.74 0.50 -1.10
C ASP A 184 25.30 0.53 -0.62
N LYS A 185 25.07 1.02 0.60
CA LYS A 185 23.71 1.06 1.20
C LYS A 185 22.71 1.83 0.35
N LYS A 186 23.14 2.93 -0.27
CA LYS A 186 22.26 3.76 -1.10
C LYS A 186 21.87 3.04 -2.39
N GLU A 187 22.83 2.32 -2.97
CA GLU A 187 22.60 1.46 -4.14
C GLU A 187 21.68 0.29 -3.79
N ALA A 188 21.90 -0.39 -2.67
CA ALA A 188 21.01 -1.45 -2.17
C ALA A 188 19.56 -0.97 -2.02
N TYR A 189 19.36 0.24 -1.46
CA TYR A 189 18.02 0.81 -1.31
C TYR A 189 17.36 1.12 -2.65
N GLN A 190 18.14 1.59 -3.64
CA GLN A 190 17.63 1.84 -4.97
C GLN A 190 17.26 0.54 -5.68
N LEU A 191 18.11 -0.49 -5.64
CA LEU A 191 17.84 -1.82 -6.20
C LEU A 191 16.59 -2.45 -5.59
N ALA A 192 16.41 -2.36 -4.27
CA ALA A 192 15.19 -2.84 -3.62
C ALA A 192 13.95 -2.10 -4.11
N THR A 193 14.04 -0.77 -4.24
CA THR A 193 12.94 0.05 -4.78
C THR A 193 12.59 -0.35 -6.20
N ASP A 194 13.59 -0.52 -7.06
CA ASP A 194 13.40 -0.86 -8.47
C ASP A 194 12.79 -2.27 -8.61
N ARG A 195 13.20 -3.25 -7.80
CA ARG A 195 12.57 -4.57 -7.73
C ARG A 195 11.10 -4.49 -7.30
N ILE A 196 10.77 -3.66 -6.30
CA ILE A 196 9.39 -3.45 -5.86
C ILE A 196 8.54 -2.87 -7.00
N MET A 197 9.05 -1.83 -7.67
CA MET A 197 8.33 -1.18 -8.77
C MET A 197 8.16 -2.10 -9.97
N ALA A 198 9.17 -2.90 -10.31
CA ALA A 198 9.09 -3.92 -11.35
C ALA A 198 7.96 -4.90 -11.06
N LYS A 199 7.85 -5.39 -9.82
CA LYS A 199 6.77 -6.31 -9.42
C LYS A 199 5.38 -5.68 -9.52
N ILE A 200 5.22 -4.41 -9.14
CA ILE A 200 3.94 -3.71 -9.32
C ILE A 200 3.60 -3.58 -10.82
N THR A 201 4.59 -3.31 -11.66
CA THR A 201 4.42 -3.21 -13.12
C THR A 201 4.10 -4.57 -13.75
N GLU A 202 4.72 -5.66 -13.28
CA GLU A 202 4.38 -7.03 -13.71
C GLU A 202 2.91 -7.36 -13.41
N LEU A 203 2.40 -6.97 -12.22
CA LEU A 203 0.98 -7.15 -11.87
C LEU A 203 0.05 -6.33 -12.77
N GLN A 204 0.44 -5.11 -13.14
CA GLN A 204 -0.30 -4.29 -14.10
C GLN A 204 -0.37 -4.99 -15.46
N THR A 205 0.78 -5.46 -15.97
CA THR A 205 0.86 -6.17 -17.26
C THR A 205 0.01 -7.43 -17.24
N TRP A 206 0.12 -8.26 -16.19
CA TRP A 206 -0.70 -9.46 -16.02
C TRP A 206 -2.21 -9.15 -16.04
N PHE A 207 -2.61 -8.07 -15.36
CA PHE A 207 -4.01 -7.62 -15.35
C PHE A 207 -4.47 -7.14 -16.73
N GLN A 208 -3.64 -6.37 -17.44
CA GLN A 208 -3.94 -5.86 -18.79
C GLN A 208 -4.01 -6.96 -19.83
N GLN A 209 -3.28 -8.05 -19.66
CA GLN A 209 -3.31 -9.25 -20.49
C GLN A 209 -4.50 -10.18 -20.20
N GLY A 210 -5.47 -9.75 -19.39
CA GLY A 210 -6.69 -10.49 -19.12
C GLY A 210 -6.60 -11.49 -17.97
N CYS A 211 -5.63 -11.36 -17.07
CA CYS A 211 -5.47 -12.20 -15.88
C CYS A 211 -5.18 -13.67 -16.23
N ILE A 212 -4.39 -13.91 -17.27
CA ILE A 212 -4.05 -15.26 -17.74
C ILE A 212 -2.84 -15.80 -16.97
N GLY A 213 -2.92 -17.06 -16.56
CA GLY A 213 -1.84 -17.74 -15.83
C GLY A 213 -1.74 -17.38 -14.36
N GLU A 214 -0.61 -17.78 -13.75
CA GLU A 214 -0.35 -17.53 -12.34
C GLU A 214 -0.05 -16.04 -12.07
N ILE A 215 -0.51 -15.53 -10.94
CA ILE A 215 -0.23 -14.16 -10.49
C ILE A 215 1.28 -14.02 -10.19
N PRO A 216 1.98 -13.01 -10.76
CA PRO A 216 3.39 -12.75 -10.52
C PRO A 216 3.78 -12.50 -9.08
#